data_180c51e2c47c9aba23b0269ca0af30be
#
_entry.id   180c51e2c47c9aba23b0269ca0af30be
#
_cell.length_a   1.000
_cell.length_b   1.000
_cell.length_c   1.000
_cell.angle_alpha   90.00
_cell.angle_beta   90.00
_cell.angle_gamma   90.00
#
_symmetry.space_group_name_H-M   'P 1'
#
loop_
_entity.id
_entity.type
_entity.pdbx_description
1 polymer ?
#
loop_
_entity_poly.entity_id
_entity_poly.type
_entity_poly.pdbx_seq_one_letter_code
_entity_poly.pdbx_strand_id
1 'polypeptide(L)'
;MSNLSLLERRIIAAEKLGEHWAELHATWMQLDDAKKNVLAALMNDLDDGEKSEAKLDRLARGSKEYKDYCTNLALAKGAELRAKVKYECARDYFEAGRSAEATARMQMQTLGHIP
;
A
#
# COMPACT_ATOMS: atom_id res chain seq x y z
N MET A 1 -1.33 31.46 7.98
CA MET A 1 0.02 30.88 7.79
C MET A 1 0.30 29.88 8.90
N SER A 2 0.88 28.77 8.53
CA SER A 2 1.21 27.73 9.48
C SER A 2 2.52 28.04 10.19
N ASN A 3 2.52 28.02 11.53
CA ASN A 3 3.71 28.16 12.37
C ASN A 3 4.27 26.79 12.78
N LEU A 4 3.98 25.76 11.97
CA LEU A 4 4.41 24.40 12.26
C LEU A 4 5.93 24.29 12.15
N SER A 5 6.53 23.60 13.12
CA SER A 5 7.95 23.24 13.06
C SER A 5 8.21 22.25 11.91
N LEU A 6 9.48 22.07 11.58
CA LEU A 6 9.89 21.09 10.56
C LEU A 6 9.43 19.67 10.96
N LEU A 7 9.56 19.28 12.23
CA LEU A 7 9.13 17.97 12.71
C LEU A 7 7.62 17.79 12.61
N GLU A 8 6.84 18.82 12.96
CA GLU A 8 5.39 18.77 12.84
C GLU A 8 4.96 18.59 11.39
N ARG A 9 5.61 19.28 10.45
CA ARG A 9 5.35 19.11 9.01
C ARG A 9 5.70 17.71 8.53
N ARG A 10 6.80 17.15 9.01
CA ARG A 10 7.23 15.78 8.65
C ARG A 10 6.25 14.72 9.13
N ILE A 11 5.73 14.86 10.37
CA ILE A 11 4.77 13.90 10.91
C ILE A 11 3.44 13.98 10.16
N ILE A 12 2.96 15.19 9.83
CA ILE A 12 1.75 15.37 9.04
C ILE A 12 1.90 14.74 7.66
N ALA A 13 3.05 14.93 7.01
CA ALA A 13 3.34 14.32 5.71
C ALA A 13 3.33 12.79 5.81
N ALA A 14 3.96 12.23 6.83
CA ALA A 14 3.99 10.79 7.05
C ALA A 14 2.58 10.22 7.30
N GLU A 15 1.76 10.90 8.10
CA GLU A 15 0.38 10.50 8.35
C GLU A 15 -0.45 10.45 7.08
N LYS A 16 -0.36 11.47 6.23
CA LYS A 16 -1.08 11.52 4.95
C LYS A 16 -0.67 10.39 4.02
N LEU A 17 0.63 10.13 3.92
CA LEU A 17 1.16 9.04 3.10
C LEU A 17 0.75 7.67 3.66
N GLY A 18 0.69 7.53 4.98
CA GLY A 18 0.22 6.33 5.64
C GLY A 18 -1.26 6.07 5.38
N GLU A 19 -2.10 7.11 5.42
CA GLU A 19 -3.52 7.01 5.09
C GLU A 19 -3.72 6.60 3.64
N HIS A 20 -2.96 7.19 2.72
CA HIS A 20 -3.02 6.85 1.31
C HIS A 20 -2.60 5.39 1.07
N TRP A 21 -1.53 4.94 1.70
CA TRP A 21 -1.12 3.54 1.63
C TRP A 21 -2.21 2.61 2.17
N ALA A 22 -2.82 2.94 3.31
CA ALA A 22 -3.89 2.14 3.91
C ALA A 22 -5.08 1.98 2.96
N GLU A 23 -5.48 3.05 2.26
CA GLU A 23 -6.56 3.02 1.26
C GLU A 23 -6.21 2.09 0.09
N LEU A 24 -5.01 2.22 -0.46
CA LEU A 24 -4.55 1.37 -1.57
C LEU A 24 -4.39 -0.09 -1.14
N HIS A 25 -3.94 -0.32 0.08
CA HIS A 25 -3.83 -1.67 0.64
C HIS A 25 -5.21 -2.33 0.76
N ALA A 26 -6.20 -1.60 1.28
CA ALA A 26 -7.57 -2.09 1.40
C ALA A 26 -8.17 -2.41 0.03
N THR A 27 -7.95 -1.55 -0.96
CA THR A 27 -8.41 -1.78 -2.34
C THR A 27 -7.80 -3.04 -2.93
N TRP A 28 -6.49 -3.20 -2.78
CA TRP A 28 -5.81 -4.41 -3.27
C TRP A 28 -6.32 -5.66 -2.58
N MET A 29 -6.50 -5.64 -1.25
CA MET A 29 -7.01 -6.79 -0.50
C MET A 29 -8.41 -7.20 -0.97
N GLN A 30 -9.30 -6.23 -1.21
CA GLN A 30 -10.64 -6.51 -1.72
C GLN A 30 -10.60 -7.19 -3.08
N LEU A 31 -9.74 -6.71 -3.98
CA LEU A 31 -9.57 -7.31 -5.30
C LEU A 31 -8.98 -8.72 -5.21
N ASP A 32 -7.99 -8.91 -4.35
CA ASP A 32 -7.36 -10.21 -4.14
C ASP A 32 -8.35 -11.23 -3.57
N ASP A 33 -9.13 -10.82 -2.57
CA ASP A 33 -10.14 -11.67 -1.95
C ASP A 33 -11.27 -12.04 -2.92
N ALA A 34 -11.63 -11.13 -3.82
CA ALA A 34 -12.69 -11.37 -4.80
C ALA A 34 -12.26 -12.25 -5.98
N LYS A 35 -10.97 -12.53 -6.13
CA LYS A 35 -10.41 -13.24 -7.30
C LYS A 35 -11.09 -14.58 -7.55
N LYS A 36 -11.30 -15.37 -6.50
CA LYS A 36 -11.95 -16.68 -6.59
C LYS A 36 -13.41 -16.56 -7.03
N ASN A 37 -14.11 -15.53 -6.55
CA ASN A 37 -15.50 -15.27 -6.91
C ASN A 37 -15.62 -14.85 -8.38
N VAL A 38 -14.68 -14.04 -8.87
CA VAL A 38 -14.63 -13.65 -10.28
C VAL A 38 -14.42 -14.87 -11.15
N LEU A 39 -13.48 -15.74 -10.79
CA LEU A 39 -13.24 -16.97 -11.54
C LEU A 39 -14.48 -17.86 -11.55
N ALA A 40 -15.12 -18.04 -10.41
CA ALA A 40 -16.34 -18.84 -10.30
C ALA A 40 -17.47 -18.28 -11.15
N ALA A 41 -17.65 -16.97 -11.16
CA ALA A 41 -18.67 -16.31 -11.99
C ALA A 41 -18.39 -16.51 -13.49
N LEU A 42 -17.15 -16.41 -13.90
CA LEU A 42 -16.76 -16.65 -15.29
C LEU A 42 -16.99 -18.10 -15.71
N MET A 43 -16.67 -19.05 -14.83
CA MET A 43 -16.93 -20.46 -15.06
C MET A 43 -18.43 -20.72 -15.21
N ASN A 44 -19.24 -20.10 -14.36
CA ASN A 44 -20.69 -20.22 -14.43
C ASN A 44 -21.25 -19.67 -15.73
N ASP A 45 -20.73 -18.54 -16.22
CA ASP A 45 -21.15 -17.94 -17.49
C ASP A 45 -20.80 -18.83 -18.70
N LEU A 46 -19.73 -19.60 -18.61
CA LEU A 46 -19.27 -20.50 -19.68
C LEU A 46 -19.94 -21.87 -19.61
N ASP A 47 -20.64 -22.18 -18.53
CA ASP A 47 -21.22 -23.50 -18.30
C ASP A 47 -22.50 -23.68 -19.14
N ASP A 48 -22.45 -24.64 -20.08
CA ASP A 48 -23.57 -25.02 -20.94
C ASP A 48 -24.15 -26.39 -20.51
N GLY A 49 -23.68 -26.96 -19.40
CA GLY A 49 -24.09 -28.27 -18.91
C GLY A 49 -23.34 -29.45 -19.51
N GLU A 50 -22.47 -29.20 -20.50
CA GLU A 50 -21.73 -30.26 -21.21
C GLU A 50 -20.23 -30.29 -20.89
N LYS A 51 -19.70 -29.20 -20.33
CA LYS A 51 -18.28 -29.08 -20.02
C LYS A 51 -17.96 -29.60 -18.63
N SER A 52 -16.81 -30.26 -18.50
CA SER A 52 -16.28 -30.64 -17.18
C SER A 52 -15.83 -29.40 -16.39
N GLU A 53 -15.77 -29.53 -15.08
CA GLU A 53 -15.27 -28.47 -14.21
C GLU A 53 -13.84 -28.03 -14.58
N ALA A 54 -12.96 -29.03 -14.88
CA ALA A 54 -11.60 -28.74 -15.30
C ALA A 54 -11.53 -27.94 -16.59
N LYS A 55 -12.41 -28.24 -17.56
CA LYS A 55 -12.48 -27.49 -18.81
C LYS A 55 -12.99 -26.07 -18.59
N LEU A 56 -14.02 -25.91 -17.75
CA LEU A 56 -14.56 -24.59 -17.39
C LEU A 56 -13.49 -23.73 -16.70
N ASP A 57 -12.75 -24.30 -15.76
CA ASP A 57 -11.66 -23.61 -15.09
C ASP A 57 -10.61 -23.11 -16.10
N ARG A 58 -10.17 -23.98 -16.99
CA ARG A 58 -9.18 -23.63 -18.01
C ARG A 58 -9.66 -22.55 -18.95
N LEU A 59 -10.92 -22.61 -19.42
CA LEU A 59 -11.50 -21.63 -20.30
C LEU A 59 -11.67 -20.27 -19.60
N ALA A 60 -12.12 -20.28 -18.34
CA ALA A 60 -12.27 -19.07 -17.55
C ALA A 60 -10.93 -18.37 -17.30
N ARG A 61 -9.90 -19.12 -16.91
CA ARG A 61 -8.55 -18.58 -16.68
C ARG A 61 -7.91 -18.06 -17.97
N GLY A 62 -8.27 -18.64 -19.11
CA GLY A 62 -7.80 -18.19 -20.43
C GLY A 62 -8.61 -17.05 -21.01
N SER A 63 -9.70 -16.65 -20.39
CA SER A 63 -10.58 -15.59 -20.92
C SER A 63 -9.92 -14.22 -20.79
N LYS A 64 -10.32 -13.31 -21.67
CA LYS A 64 -9.85 -11.93 -21.61
C LYS A 64 -10.26 -11.27 -20.30
N GLU A 65 -11.47 -11.52 -19.85
CA GLU A 65 -12.04 -10.95 -18.63
C GLU A 65 -11.19 -11.32 -17.40
N TYR A 66 -10.80 -12.57 -17.30
CA TYR A 66 -9.94 -13.02 -16.17
C TYR A 66 -8.53 -12.45 -16.27
N LYS A 67 -7.96 -12.43 -17.47
CA LYS A 67 -6.63 -11.84 -17.69
C LYS A 67 -6.61 -10.35 -17.37
N ASP A 68 -7.66 -9.61 -17.77
CA ASP A 68 -7.82 -8.20 -17.45
C ASP A 68 -7.95 -7.99 -15.94
N TYR A 69 -8.71 -8.86 -15.27
CA TYR A 69 -8.82 -8.82 -13.79
C TYR A 69 -7.46 -9.01 -13.12
N CYS A 70 -6.71 -10.01 -13.56
CA CYS A 70 -5.36 -10.27 -13.01
C CYS A 70 -4.40 -9.12 -13.26
N THR A 71 -4.48 -8.47 -14.43
CA THR A 71 -3.69 -7.29 -14.75
C THR A 71 -4.04 -6.12 -13.81
N ASN A 72 -5.33 -5.88 -13.60
CA ASN A 72 -5.79 -4.84 -12.68
C ASN A 72 -5.37 -5.12 -11.24
N LEU A 73 -5.43 -6.38 -10.84
CA LEU A 73 -4.97 -6.81 -9.51
C LEU A 73 -3.46 -6.52 -9.33
N ALA A 74 -2.66 -6.84 -10.34
CA ALA A 74 -1.22 -6.57 -10.32
C ALA A 74 -0.92 -5.07 -10.28
N LEU A 75 -1.68 -4.25 -11.03
CA LEU A 75 -1.56 -2.79 -11.00
C LEU A 75 -1.91 -2.22 -9.62
N ALA A 76 -2.97 -2.73 -8.99
CA ALA A 76 -3.37 -2.34 -7.65
C ALA A 76 -2.28 -2.69 -6.63
N LYS A 77 -1.68 -3.87 -6.74
CA LYS A 77 -0.56 -4.27 -5.88
C LYS A 77 0.65 -3.37 -6.06
N GLY A 78 1.00 -3.05 -7.31
CA GLY A 78 2.10 -2.14 -7.61
C GLY A 78 1.88 -0.75 -7.02
N ALA A 79 0.67 -0.21 -7.13
CA ALA A 79 0.32 1.08 -6.55
C ALA A 79 0.42 1.06 -5.02
N GLU A 80 -0.05 -0.02 -4.39
CA GLU A 80 0.03 -0.21 -2.94
C GLU A 80 1.48 -0.25 -2.47
N LEU A 81 2.33 -1.01 -3.16
CA LEU A 81 3.76 -1.11 -2.80
C LEU A 81 4.48 0.23 -2.94
N ARG A 82 4.19 1.00 -3.99
CA ARG A 82 4.78 2.33 -4.16
C ARG A 82 4.35 3.28 -3.04
N ALA A 83 3.09 3.24 -2.65
CA ALA A 83 2.58 4.05 -1.55
C ALA A 83 3.23 3.65 -0.23
N LYS A 84 3.44 2.35 -0.01
CA LYS A 84 4.13 1.82 1.17
C LYS A 84 5.55 2.37 1.28
N VAL A 85 6.30 2.34 0.17
CA VAL A 85 7.68 2.86 0.13
C VAL A 85 7.70 4.35 0.47
N LYS A 86 6.79 5.13 -0.10
CA LYS A 86 6.69 6.57 0.19
C LYS A 86 6.42 6.83 1.66
N TYR A 87 5.49 6.07 2.25
CA TYR A 87 5.19 6.18 3.68
C TYR A 87 6.39 5.83 4.54
N GLU A 88 7.07 4.71 4.26
CA GLU A 88 8.24 4.28 5.02
C GLU A 88 9.37 5.29 4.94
N CYS A 89 9.62 5.86 3.76
CA CYS A 89 10.62 6.91 3.59
C CYS A 89 10.27 8.17 4.39
N ALA A 90 9.01 8.59 4.40
CA ALA A 90 8.57 9.75 5.17
C ALA A 90 8.69 9.50 6.67
N ARG A 91 8.34 8.30 7.12
CA ARG A 91 8.48 7.90 8.52
C ARG A 91 9.95 7.92 8.94
N ASP A 92 10.83 7.36 8.13
CA ASP A 92 12.26 7.31 8.42
C ASP A 92 12.86 8.73 8.45
N TYR A 93 12.40 9.60 7.56
CA TYR A 93 12.80 10.99 7.53
C TYR A 93 12.38 11.75 8.81
N PHE A 94 11.16 11.48 9.28
CA PHE A 94 10.67 12.02 10.55
C PHE A 94 11.51 11.52 11.73
N GLU A 95 11.80 10.21 11.78
CA GLU A 95 12.60 9.61 12.86
C GLU A 95 14.03 10.15 12.85
N ALA A 96 14.64 10.33 11.69
CA ALA A 96 15.96 10.94 11.57
C ALA A 96 15.96 12.38 12.11
N GLY A 97 14.90 13.16 11.82
CA GLY A 97 14.73 14.50 12.36
C GLY A 97 14.61 14.52 13.87
N ARG A 98 13.84 13.60 14.45
CA ARG A 98 13.71 13.44 15.90
C ARG A 98 15.06 13.13 16.56
N SER A 99 15.81 12.20 15.98
CA SER A 99 17.12 11.80 16.50
C SER A 99 18.11 12.96 16.46
N ALA A 100 18.14 13.71 15.38
CA ALA A 100 19.01 14.89 15.24
C ALA A 100 18.68 15.97 16.27
N GLU A 101 17.39 16.23 16.52
CA GLU A 101 16.93 17.20 17.51
C GLU A 101 17.29 16.76 18.93
N ALA A 102 17.11 15.48 19.25
CA ALA A 102 17.49 14.92 20.55
C ALA A 102 19.01 15.04 20.79
N THR A 103 19.82 14.74 19.77
CA THR A 103 21.28 14.87 19.83
C THR A 103 21.67 16.33 20.07
N ALA A 104 21.08 17.27 19.37
CA ALA A 104 21.34 18.70 19.55
C ALA A 104 21.02 19.16 20.97
N ARG A 105 19.92 18.70 21.55
CA ARG A 105 19.56 19.02 22.95
C ARG A 105 20.58 18.47 23.93
N MET A 106 21.02 17.23 23.73
CA MET A 106 22.05 16.61 24.55
C MET A 106 23.39 17.39 24.51
N GLN A 107 23.80 17.80 23.32
CA GLN A 107 25.01 18.61 23.13
C GLN A 107 24.90 19.94 23.84
N MET A 108 23.77 20.62 23.76
CA MET A 108 23.55 21.88 24.47
C MET A 108 23.58 21.70 25.99
N GLN A 109 22.99 20.62 26.53
CA GLN A 109 23.04 20.30 27.95
C GLN A 109 24.47 20.05 28.41
N THR A 110 25.25 19.31 27.62
CA THR A 110 26.65 19.04 27.92
C THR A 110 27.48 20.33 27.97
N LEU A 111 27.30 21.21 26.96
CA LEU A 111 27.98 22.51 26.92
C LEU A 111 27.58 23.41 28.08
N GLY A 112 26.34 23.34 28.55
CA GLY A 112 25.87 24.09 29.70
C GLY A 112 26.50 23.66 31.03
N HIS A 113 27.13 22.49 31.08
CA HIS A 113 27.81 21.96 32.28
C HIS A 113 29.33 22.15 32.26
N ILE A 114 29.87 22.76 31.20
CA ILE A 114 31.30 23.09 31.12
C ILE A 114 31.56 24.33 31.99
N PRO A 115 32.45 24.26 32.99
CA PRO A 115 32.75 25.41 33.87
C PRO A 115 33.40 26.57 33.12
#